data_dc2b252a784612464a94b0c0dd08db6a
#
_entry.id   dc2b252a784612464a94b0c0dd08db6a
#
_cell.length_a   1.000
_cell.length_b   1.000
_cell.length_c   1.000
_cell.angle_alpha   90.00
_cell.angle_beta   90.00
_cell.angle_gamma   90.00
#
_symmetry.space_group_name_H-M   'P 1'
#
loop_
_entity.id
_entity.type
_entity.pdbx_description
1 polymer ?
#
loop_
_entity_poly.entity_id
_entity_poly.type
_entity_poly.pdbx_seq_one_letter_code
_entity_poly.pdbx_strand_id
1 'polypeptide(L)'
;MSSQYPHLATDARQTLIFDGDDTLWENNVYFERAINDFIAYLGHSTLSSVEVRAYLDEIQRANIAGHGYGAPMFGRSLRECYEHLHHRNLDETELATVMGFAERILSHPMELIAGVEETLALLAARHEVALLTKGHDQEQRLKIERSGLAGYFDRTFIVPEKDTAVYRTVVVELGSRPETTWMIGNAPRSDINPALAAGLNAVFLPHDLTWRLEHDEIASAGASGTLLVLDRFANLQHHF
;
A
#
# COMPACT_ATOMS: atom_id res chain seq x y z
N MET A 1 22.01 21.44 11.75
CA MET A 1 22.13 21.05 10.34
C MET A 1 20.92 21.62 9.63
N SER A 2 21.12 22.58 8.73
CA SER A 2 20.02 23.30 8.04
C SER A 2 19.28 22.36 7.14
N SER A 3 17.95 22.37 7.21
CA SER A 3 17.04 21.64 6.34
C SER A 3 17.38 21.90 4.86
N GLN A 4 17.73 20.86 4.12
CA GLN A 4 18.07 20.93 2.67
C GLN A 4 16.82 20.86 1.76
N TYR A 5 15.61 21.01 2.33
CA TYR A 5 14.37 20.90 1.55
C TYR A 5 13.80 22.30 1.32
N PRO A 6 13.47 22.64 0.06
CA PRO A 6 12.79 23.89 -0.22
C PRO A 6 11.42 23.87 0.49
N HIS A 7 11.15 24.88 1.29
CA HIS A 7 9.81 25.11 1.82
C HIS A 7 8.87 25.38 0.65
N LEU A 8 7.97 24.44 0.38
CA LEU A 8 6.91 24.58 -0.62
C LEU A 8 5.68 25.29 -0.03
N ALA A 9 5.83 26.03 1.09
CA ALA A 9 4.74 26.77 1.69
C ALA A 9 4.14 27.76 0.70
N THR A 10 3.30 27.26 -0.19
CA THR A 10 2.36 28.07 -0.96
C THR A 10 1.08 28.11 -0.13
N ASP A 11 0.57 29.30 0.23
CA ASP A 11 -0.78 29.49 0.82
C ASP A 11 -1.91 29.01 -0.11
N ALA A 12 -1.58 28.44 -1.25
CA ALA A 12 -2.53 27.96 -2.23
C ALA A 12 -3.05 26.55 -1.87
N ARG A 13 -4.37 26.39 -1.88
CA ARG A 13 -5.03 25.09 -1.73
C ARG A 13 -4.52 24.12 -2.79
N GLN A 14 -4.12 22.92 -2.35
CA GLN A 14 -3.62 21.84 -3.18
C GLN A 14 -4.54 20.63 -3.07
N THR A 15 -4.39 19.66 -3.96
CA THR A 15 -5.06 18.38 -3.89
C THR A 15 -4.06 17.32 -3.43
N LEU A 16 -4.33 16.68 -2.29
CA LEU A 16 -3.48 15.68 -1.67
C LEU A 16 -4.16 14.31 -1.77
N ILE A 17 -3.56 13.39 -2.50
CA ILE A 17 -4.03 12.02 -2.66
C ILE A 17 -3.16 11.13 -1.76
N PHE A 18 -3.78 10.40 -0.85
CA PHE A 18 -3.10 9.49 0.07
C PHE A 18 -3.32 8.04 -0.34
N ASP A 19 -2.27 7.24 -0.30
CA ASP A 19 -2.39 5.80 -0.21
C ASP A 19 -2.88 5.37 1.18
N GLY A 20 -3.38 4.14 1.29
CA GLY A 20 -3.90 3.59 2.54
C GLY A 20 -2.91 2.69 3.26
N ASP A 21 -2.68 1.51 2.70
CA ASP A 21 -1.90 0.42 3.29
C ASP A 21 -0.41 0.80 3.44
N ASP A 22 0.14 0.70 4.65
CA ASP A 22 1.53 1.08 5.00
C ASP A 22 1.88 2.57 4.78
N THR A 23 0.84 3.41 4.56
CA THR A 23 0.93 4.87 4.48
C THR A 23 0.11 5.53 5.59
N LEU A 24 -1.14 5.14 5.77
CA LEU A 24 -2.05 5.62 6.82
C LEU A 24 -2.21 4.64 7.98
N TRP A 25 -2.18 3.36 7.68
CA TRP A 25 -2.30 2.27 8.65
C TRP A 25 -1.37 1.11 8.30
N GLU A 26 -0.96 0.39 9.34
CA GLU A 26 -0.15 -0.81 9.19
C GLU A 26 -0.93 -1.91 8.46
N ASN A 27 -0.29 -2.53 7.49
CA ASN A 27 -0.88 -3.61 6.69
C ASN A 27 0.09 -4.76 6.45
N ASN A 28 1.21 -4.52 5.78
CA ASN A 28 2.09 -5.61 5.34
C ASN A 28 2.75 -6.36 6.51
N VAL A 29 2.86 -5.73 7.68
CA VAL A 29 3.35 -6.39 8.90
C VAL A 29 2.53 -7.64 9.25
N TYR A 30 1.23 -7.64 9.00
CA TYR A 30 0.35 -8.78 9.26
C TYR A 30 0.53 -9.90 8.25
N PHE A 31 0.76 -9.54 6.97
CA PHE A 31 1.12 -10.51 5.93
C PHE A 31 2.48 -11.15 6.22
N GLU A 32 3.49 -10.37 6.60
CA GLU A 32 4.81 -10.88 6.94
C GLU A 32 4.77 -11.85 8.14
N ARG A 33 3.97 -11.54 9.16
CA ARG A 33 3.74 -12.46 10.30
C ARG A 33 3.08 -13.76 9.83
N ALA A 34 2.01 -13.66 9.03
CA ALA A 34 1.32 -14.82 8.48
C ALA A 34 2.22 -15.69 7.60
N ILE A 35 3.11 -15.09 6.80
CA ILE A 35 4.09 -15.81 5.98
C ILE A 35 5.10 -16.54 6.86
N ASN A 36 5.62 -15.88 7.89
CA ASN A 36 6.56 -16.52 8.81
C ASN A 36 5.93 -17.70 9.56
N ASP A 37 4.69 -17.55 10.02
CA ASP A 37 3.92 -18.62 10.66
C ASP A 37 3.66 -19.79 9.68
N PHE A 38 3.30 -19.47 8.45
CA PHE A 38 3.10 -20.45 7.38
C PHE A 38 4.39 -21.22 7.07
N ILE A 39 5.52 -20.53 6.91
CA ILE A 39 6.82 -21.17 6.63
C ILE A 39 7.22 -22.09 7.80
N ALA A 40 7.01 -21.65 9.04
CA ALA A 40 7.25 -22.47 10.23
C ALA A 40 6.33 -23.71 10.27
N TYR A 41 5.05 -23.54 9.93
CA TYR A 41 4.09 -24.65 9.84
C TYR A 41 4.43 -25.64 8.72
N LEU A 42 4.82 -25.13 7.55
CA LEU A 42 5.22 -25.95 6.39
C LEU A 42 6.39 -26.89 6.76
N GLY A 43 7.38 -26.41 7.51
CA GLY A 43 8.50 -27.19 8.01
C GLY A 43 9.24 -27.97 6.93
N HIS A 44 9.49 -27.36 5.76
CA HIS A 44 10.04 -28.09 4.60
C HIS A 44 11.42 -28.66 4.89
N SER A 45 11.63 -29.95 4.57
CA SER A 45 12.81 -30.72 5.00
C SER A 45 14.12 -30.35 4.28
N THR A 46 14.04 -29.78 3.09
CA THR A 46 15.22 -29.49 2.24
C THR A 46 15.37 -28.04 1.83
N LEU A 47 14.26 -27.27 1.78
CA LEU A 47 14.30 -25.85 1.44
C LEU A 47 14.43 -24.98 2.70
N SER A 48 15.29 -23.99 2.64
CA SER A 48 15.38 -22.95 3.65
C SER A 48 14.14 -22.04 3.64
N SER A 49 13.91 -21.30 4.73
CA SER A 49 12.83 -20.32 4.81
C SER A 49 12.90 -19.26 3.70
N VAL A 50 14.11 -18.90 3.28
CA VAL A 50 14.33 -17.92 2.20
C VAL A 50 13.88 -18.49 0.84
N GLU A 51 14.17 -19.76 0.57
CA GLU A 51 13.75 -20.42 -0.68
C GLU A 51 12.25 -20.65 -0.72
N VAL A 52 11.63 -21.06 0.40
CA VAL A 52 10.16 -21.18 0.51
C VAL A 52 9.51 -19.82 0.30
N ARG A 53 10.07 -18.76 0.89
CA ARG A 53 9.58 -17.39 0.70
C ARG A 53 9.66 -16.96 -0.77
N ALA A 54 10.77 -17.17 -1.43
CA ALA A 54 10.94 -16.80 -2.83
C ALA A 54 9.92 -17.53 -3.73
N TYR A 55 9.69 -18.82 -3.45
CA TYR A 55 8.69 -19.62 -4.14
C TYR A 55 7.26 -19.10 -3.93
N LEU A 56 6.91 -18.74 -2.70
CA LEU A 56 5.62 -18.12 -2.38
C LEU A 56 5.45 -16.76 -3.10
N ASP A 57 6.50 -15.93 -3.13
CA ASP A 57 6.46 -14.64 -3.82
C ASP A 57 6.18 -14.80 -5.34
N GLU A 58 6.69 -15.87 -5.98
CA GLU A 58 6.38 -16.19 -7.38
C GLU A 58 4.91 -16.60 -7.58
N ILE A 59 4.39 -17.44 -6.69
CA ILE A 59 2.97 -17.84 -6.72
C ILE A 59 2.07 -16.63 -6.50
N GLN A 60 2.38 -15.78 -5.53
CA GLN A 60 1.62 -14.54 -5.28
C GLN A 60 1.61 -13.65 -6.51
N ARG A 61 2.75 -13.44 -7.15
CA ARG A 61 2.84 -12.62 -8.38
C ARG A 61 1.96 -13.16 -9.49
N ALA A 62 1.95 -14.48 -9.70
CA ALA A 62 1.11 -15.12 -10.71
C ALA A 62 -0.39 -15.01 -10.38
N ASN A 63 -0.76 -15.24 -9.12
CA ASN A 63 -2.15 -15.18 -8.66
C ASN A 63 -2.72 -13.76 -8.73
N ILE A 64 -1.94 -12.75 -8.37
CA ILE A 64 -2.35 -11.34 -8.45
C ILE A 64 -2.64 -10.94 -9.89
N ALA A 65 -1.79 -11.32 -10.83
CA ALA A 65 -1.99 -11.03 -12.25
C ALA A 65 -3.30 -11.61 -12.81
N GLY A 66 -3.74 -12.77 -12.29
CA GLY A 66 -4.96 -13.45 -12.73
C GLY A 66 -6.22 -13.12 -11.93
N HIS A 67 -6.09 -12.77 -10.66
CA HIS A 67 -7.20 -12.75 -9.72
C HIS A 67 -7.24 -11.53 -8.80
N GLY A 68 -6.24 -10.66 -8.86
CA GLY A 68 -6.15 -9.44 -8.01
C GLY A 68 -5.63 -9.70 -6.62
N TYR A 69 -5.83 -8.70 -5.74
CA TYR A 69 -5.30 -8.62 -4.38
C TYR A 69 -6.32 -9.12 -3.34
N GLY A 70 -5.87 -9.25 -2.09
CA GLY A 70 -6.69 -9.48 -0.92
C GLY A 70 -6.35 -10.75 -0.15
N ALA A 71 -6.85 -10.85 1.08
CA ALA A 71 -6.60 -11.98 1.97
C ALA A 71 -7.07 -13.34 1.40
N PRO A 72 -8.21 -13.46 0.67
CA PRO A 72 -8.57 -14.72 0.02
C PRO A 72 -7.57 -15.18 -1.02
N MET A 73 -7.01 -14.24 -1.81
CA MET A 73 -6.01 -14.56 -2.82
C MET A 73 -4.67 -14.93 -2.18
N PHE A 74 -4.32 -14.26 -1.08
CA PHE A 74 -3.18 -14.63 -0.28
C PHE A 74 -3.32 -16.07 0.28
N GLY A 75 -4.48 -16.40 0.87
CA GLY A 75 -4.77 -17.76 1.35
C GLY A 75 -4.67 -18.81 0.25
N ARG A 76 -5.16 -18.51 -0.96
CA ARG A 76 -4.98 -19.37 -2.14
C ARG A 76 -3.49 -19.58 -2.45
N SER A 77 -2.69 -18.51 -2.41
CA SER A 77 -1.25 -18.61 -2.68
C SER A 77 -0.52 -19.45 -1.65
N LEU A 78 -0.90 -19.36 -0.36
CA LEU A 78 -0.37 -20.24 0.70
C LEU A 78 -0.72 -21.70 0.44
N ARG A 79 -1.98 -21.98 0.07
CA ARG A 79 -2.43 -23.34 -0.28
C ARG A 79 -1.63 -23.92 -1.45
N GLU A 80 -1.55 -23.19 -2.54
CA GLU A 80 -0.81 -23.61 -3.74
C GLU A 80 0.67 -23.87 -3.43
N CYS A 81 1.30 -23.01 -2.63
CA CYS A 81 2.67 -23.17 -2.18
C CYS A 81 2.85 -24.47 -1.39
N TYR A 82 1.95 -24.75 -0.44
CA TYR A 82 1.98 -25.97 0.35
C TYR A 82 1.84 -27.22 -0.52
N GLU A 83 0.80 -27.27 -1.38
CA GLU A 83 0.50 -28.40 -2.26
C GLU A 83 1.66 -28.72 -3.21
N HIS A 84 2.28 -27.68 -3.78
CA HIS A 84 3.42 -27.85 -4.68
C HIS A 84 4.67 -28.37 -3.95
N LEU A 85 4.99 -27.83 -2.79
CA LEU A 85 6.20 -28.21 -2.05
C LEU A 85 6.09 -29.58 -1.41
N HIS A 86 4.89 -30.03 -1.06
CA HIS A 86 4.65 -31.39 -0.55
C HIS A 86 4.27 -32.41 -1.63
N HIS A 87 4.10 -31.96 -2.89
CA HIS A 87 3.67 -32.81 -4.01
C HIS A 87 2.36 -33.59 -3.75
N ARG A 88 1.45 -32.99 -2.97
CA ARG A 88 0.14 -33.52 -2.63
C ARG A 88 -0.85 -32.44 -2.25
N ASN A 89 -2.14 -32.74 -2.32
CA ASN A 89 -3.18 -31.86 -1.80
C ASN A 89 -3.17 -31.85 -0.27
N LEU A 90 -3.65 -30.75 0.31
CA LEU A 90 -3.91 -30.65 1.74
C LEU A 90 -5.11 -31.51 2.14
N ASP A 91 -5.05 -32.10 3.32
CA ASP A 91 -6.27 -32.61 3.97
C ASP A 91 -7.12 -31.46 4.54
N GLU A 92 -8.31 -31.76 5.05
CA GLU A 92 -9.24 -30.74 5.56
C GLU A 92 -8.67 -29.94 6.74
N THR A 93 -7.90 -30.58 7.61
CA THR A 93 -7.29 -29.93 8.79
C THR A 93 -6.14 -29.03 8.39
N GLU A 94 -5.29 -29.49 7.50
CA GLU A 94 -4.20 -28.73 6.92
C GLU A 94 -4.75 -27.50 6.15
N LEU A 95 -5.78 -27.72 5.32
CA LEU A 95 -6.42 -26.65 4.57
C LEU A 95 -6.98 -25.56 5.51
N ALA A 96 -7.73 -25.97 6.55
CA ALA A 96 -8.25 -25.03 7.55
C ALA A 96 -7.13 -24.25 8.24
N THR A 97 -6.02 -24.91 8.58
CA THR A 97 -4.86 -24.27 9.20
C THR A 97 -4.21 -23.26 8.26
N VAL A 98 -3.95 -23.65 7.01
CA VAL A 98 -3.29 -22.79 6.01
C VAL A 98 -4.17 -21.59 5.66
N MET A 99 -5.47 -21.79 5.46
CA MET A 99 -6.41 -20.69 5.22
C MET A 99 -6.54 -19.77 6.44
N GLY A 100 -6.47 -20.31 7.65
CA GLY A 100 -6.49 -19.54 8.89
C GLY A 100 -5.35 -18.53 9.02
N PHE A 101 -4.19 -18.72 8.37
CA PHE A 101 -3.14 -17.69 8.34
C PHE A 101 -3.61 -16.42 7.60
N ALA A 102 -4.32 -16.57 6.49
CA ALA A 102 -4.85 -15.44 5.74
C ALA A 102 -6.06 -14.78 6.45
N GLU A 103 -6.96 -15.57 7.01
CA GLU A 103 -8.15 -15.06 7.69
C GLU A 103 -7.82 -14.18 8.90
N ARG A 104 -6.75 -14.51 9.63
CA ARG A 104 -6.28 -13.71 10.77
C ARG A 104 -5.86 -12.30 10.39
N ILE A 105 -5.43 -12.06 9.15
CA ILE A 105 -5.04 -10.73 8.68
C ILE A 105 -6.23 -9.77 8.79
N LEU A 106 -7.42 -10.20 8.35
CA LEU A 106 -8.63 -9.38 8.38
C LEU A 106 -9.19 -9.13 9.78
N SER A 107 -8.79 -9.95 10.76
CA SER A 107 -9.25 -9.83 12.15
C SER A 107 -8.34 -8.98 13.03
N HIS A 108 -7.18 -8.55 12.54
CA HIS A 108 -6.29 -7.68 13.31
C HIS A 108 -6.95 -6.33 13.62
N PRO A 109 -6.70 -5.78 14.82
CA PRO A 109 -7.04 -4.39 15.11
C PRO A 109 -6.39 -3.47 14.10
N MET A 110 -7.09 -2.39 13.73
CA MET A 110 -6.52 -1.34 12.89
C MET A 110 -5.49 -0.54 13.69
N GLU A 111 -4.27 -0.46 13.18
CA GLU A 111 -3.18 0.32 13.78
C GLU A 111 -2.83 1.46 12.82
N LEU A 112 -3.08 2.70 13.23
CA LEU A 112 -2.68 3.87 12.45
C LEU A 112 -1.17 4.10 12.56
N ILE A 113 -0.57 4.53 11.47
CA ILE A 113 0.82 4.98 11.47
C ILE A 113 0.94 6.25 12.31
N ALA A 114 2.04 6.37 13.04
CA ALA A 114 2.24 7.45 14.00
C ALA A 114 2.11 8.85 13.37
N GLY A 115 1.27 9.70 13.96
CA GLY A 115 1.02 11.07 13.54
C GLY A 115 0.06 11.23 12.36
N VAL A 116 -0.57 10.15 11.91
CA VAL A 116 -1.50 10.21 10.76
C VAL A 116 -2.73 11.03 11.08
N GLU A 117 -3.44 10.74 12.17
CA GLU A 117 -4.73 11.36 12.46
C GLU A 117 -4.60 12.89 12.64
N GLU A 118 -3.64 13.31 13.44
CA GLU A 118 -3.42 14.74 13.71
C GLU A 118 -2.98 15.49 12.46
N THR A 119 -2.07 14.89 11.69
CA THR A 119 -1.56 15.55 10.46
C THR A 119 -2.63 15.61 9.39
N LEU A 120 -3.39 14.51 9.20
CA LEU A 120 -4.48 14.45 8.21
C LEU A 120 -5.57 15.47 8.54
N ALA A 121 -5.92 15.66 9.83
CA ALA A 121 -6.87 16.68 10.27
C ALA A 121 -6.40 18.10 9.92
N LEU A 122 -5.11 18.40 10.10
CA LEU A 122 -4.53 19.70 9.75
C LEU A 122 -4.53 19.92 8.23
N LEU A 123 -4.22 18.90 7.45
CA LEU A 123 -4.16 19.00 5.99
C LEU A 123 -5.56 19.11 5.38
N ALA A 124 -6.54 18.36 5.85
CA ALA A 124 -7.92 18.41 5.39
C ALA A 124 -8.59 19.78 5.64
N ALA A 125 -8.14 20.51 6.66
CA ALA A 125 -8.65 21.86 6.91
C ALA A 125 -8.18 22.90 5.87
N ARG A 126 -7.11 22.64 5.13
CA ARG A 126 -6.45 23.58 4.21
C ARG A 126 -6.46 23.14 2.75
N HIS A 127 -6.50 21.85 2.50
CA HIS A 127 -6.34 21.25 1.19
C HIS A 127 -7.56 20.40 0.83
N GLU A 128 -7.68 20.02 -0.43
CA GLU A 128 -8.56 18.94 -0.84
C GLU A 128 -7.85 17.61 -0.60
N VAL A 129 -8.50 16.68 0.10
CA VAL A 129 -7.88 15.42 0.51
C VAL A 129 -8.65 14.24 -0.06
N ALA A 130 -7.95 13.36 -0.77
CA ALA A 130 -8.53 12.15 -1.33
C ALA A 130 -7.74 10.91 -0.90
N LEU A 131 -8.43 9.78 -0.81
CA LEU A 131 -7.83 8.47 -0.62
C LEU A 131 -7.82 7.73 -1.96
N LEU A 132 -6.68 7.18 -2.35
CA LEU A 132 -6.55 6.27 -3.49
C LEU A 132 -5.83 5.01 -3.01
N THR A 133 -6.57 3.94 -2.86
CA THR A 133 -6.02 2.64 -2.46
C THR A 133 -6.31 1.57 -3.51
N LYS A 134 -5.43 0.57 -3.60
CA LYS A 134 -5.64 -0.58 -4.47
C LYS A 134 -5.96 -1.83 -3.67
N GLY A 135 -6.74 -2.73 -4.25
CA GLY A 135 -7.04 -4.01 -3.63
C GLY A 135 -8.47 -4.47 -3.83
N HIS A 136 -8.86 -5.46 -3.03
CA HIS A 136 -10.22 -5.97 -3.03
C HIS A 136 -11.19 -4.96 -2.42
N ASP A 137 -12.22 -4.56 -3.16
CA ASP A 137 -13.11 -3.43 -2.79
C ASP A 137 -13.69 -3.56 -1.37
N GLN A 138 -14.24 -4.72 -1.02
CA GLN A 138 -14.85 -4.93 0.29
C GLN A 138 -13.82 -4.87 1.43
N GLU A 139 -12.60 -5.38 1.22
CA GLU A 139 -11.54 -5.33 2.23
C GLU A 139 -11.05 -3.90 2.44
N GLN A 140 -10.84 -3.14 1.37
CA GLN A 140 -10.41 -1.75 1.48
C GLN A 140 -11.49 -0.88 2.14
N ARG A 141 -12.77 -1.07 1.81
CA ARG A 141 -13.87 -0.36 2.50
C ARG A 141 -13.89 -0.66 3.99
N LEU A 142 -13.71 -1.92 4.38
CA LEU A 142 -13.64 -2.32 5.79
C LEU A 142 -12.46 -1.68 6.52
N LYS A 143 -11.28 -1.61 5.88
CA LYS A 143 -10.11 -0.94 6.45
C LYS A 143 -10.36 0.57 6.64
N ILE A 144 -10.92 1.23 5.63
CA ILE A 144 -11.26 2.65 5.67
C ILE A 144 -12.26 2.95 6.81
N GLU A 145 -13.29 2.12 6.98
CA GLU A 145 -14.23 2.24 8.06
C GLU A 145 -13.57 2.05 9.44
N ARG A 146 -12.80 0.99 9.59
CA ARG A 146 -12.11 0.66 10.85
C ARG A 146 -11.02 1.65 11.24
N SER A 147 -10.42 2.34 10.28
CA SER A 147 -9.39 3.35 10.54
C SER A 147 -9.94 4.60 11.24
N GLY A 148 -11.24 4.85 11.13
CA GLY A 148 -11.85 6.08 11.61
C GLY A 148 -11.53 7.32 10.79
N LEU A 149 -10.72 7.18 9.71
CA LEU A 149 -10.22 8.31 8.91
C LEU A 149 -11.16 8.72 7.77
N ALA A 150 -12.23 7.96 7.51
CA ALA A 150 -13.12 8.19 6.36
C ALA A 150 -13.65 9.64 6.27
N GLY A 151 -13.88 10.30 7.41
CA GLY A 151 -14.41 11.65 7.49
C GLY A 151 -13.44 12.76 7.07
N TYR A 152 -12.16 12.46 6.90
CA TYR A 152 -11.16 13.43 6.45
C TYR A 152 -11.07 13.52 4.92
N PHE A 153 -11.57 12.51 4.19
CA PHE A 153 -11.45 12.45 2.74
C PHE A 153 -12.68 13.03 2.04
N ASP A 154 -12.47 14.02 1.18
CA ASP A 154 -13.49 14.54 0.27
C ASP A 154 -13.94 13.48 -0.75
N ARG A 155 -13.02 12.63 -1.18
CA ARG A 155 -13.24 11.53 -2.14
C ARG A 155 -12.39 10.30 -1.78
N THR A 156 -12.94 9.14 -2.12
CA THR A 156 -12.26 7.84 -1.93
C THR A 156 -12.34 7.02 -3.21
N PHE A 157 -11.19 6.53 -3.65
CA PHE A 157 -11.03 5.69 -4.82
C PHE A 157 -10.43 4.34 -4.41
N ILE A 158 -11.12 3.26 -4.72
CA ILE A 158 -10.61 1.90 -4.58
C ILE A 158 -10.47 1.33 -5.98
N VAL A 159 -9.24 0.97 -6.35
CA VAL A 159 -8.91 0.56 -7.71
C VAL A 159 -8.25 -0.83 -7.72
N PRO A 160 -8.38 -1.60 -8.81
CA PRO A 160 -7.69 -2.88 -8.92
C PRO A 160 -6.17 -2.73 -9.05
N GLU A 161 -5.68 -1.66 -9.66
CA GLU A 161 -4.26 -1.33 -9.79
C GLU A 161 -4.07 0.18 -9.86
N LYS A 162 -2.89 0.67 -9.47
CA LYS A 162 -2.51 2.08 -9.57
C LYS A 162 -1.47 2.23 -10.67
N ASP A 163 -1.92 2.61 -11.84
CA ASP A 163 -1.09 2.93 -12.98
C ASP A 163 -1.23 4.40 -13.40
N THR A 164 -0.43 4.82 -14.37
CA THR A 164 -0.46 6.20 -14.90
C THR A 164 -1.84 6.60 -15.44
N ALA A 165 -2.61 5.67 -16.00
CA ALA A 165 -3.95 5.96 -16.54
C ALA A 165 -4.95 6.21 -15.40
N VAL A 166 -4.87 5.44 -14.32
CA VAL A 166 -5.67 5.64 -13.11
C VAL A 166 -5.39 7.01 -12.49
N TYR A 167 -4.14 7.43 -12.35
CA TYR A 167 -3.81 8.76 -11.81
C TYR A 167 -4.39 9.90 -12.66
N ARG A 168 -4.32 9.79 -13.99
CA ARG A 168 -4.95 10.78 -14.91
C ARG A 168 -6.46 10.82 -14.74
N THR A 169 -7.11 9.67 -14.58
CA THR A 169 -8.56 9.57 -14.34
C THR A 169 -8.93 10.21 -13.00
N VAL A 170 -8.21 9.91 -11.92
CA VAL A 170 -8.44 10.47 -10.59
C VAL A 170 -8.31 11.98 -10.59
N VAL A 171 -7.28 12.54 -11.24
CA VAL A 171 -7.10 14.01 -11.38
C VAL A 171 -8.30 14.65 -12.07
N VAL A 172 -8.81 14.04 -13.14
CA VAL A 172 -10.01 14.53 -13.85
C VAL A 172 -11.24 14.46 -12.94
N GLU A 173 -11.45 13.38 -12.23
CA GLU A 173 -12.60 13.20 -11.33
C GLU A 173 -12.55 14.15 -10.12
N LEU A 174 -11.36 14.50 -9.63
CA LEU A 174 -11.18 15.51 -8.59
C LEU A 174 -11.33 16.96 -9.13
N GLY A 175 -11.33 17.14 -10.45
CA GLY A 175 -11.32 18.46 -11.07
C GLY A 175 -10.04 19.25 -10.77
N SER A 176 -8.97 18.57 -10.40
CA SER A 176 -7.69 19.16 -10.03
C SER A 176 -6.75 19.28 -11.24
N ARG A 177 -5.59 19.89 -11.04
CA ARG A 177 -4.53 20.00 -12.05
C ARG A 177 -3.32 19.18 -11.61
N PRO A 178 -2.66 18.42 -12.50
CA PRO A 178 -1.50 17.61 -12.16
C PRO A 178 -0.43 18.37 -11.35
N GLU A 179 -0.13 19.60 -11.74
CA GLU A 179 0.94 20.43 -11.15
C GLU A 179 0.66 20.84 -9.69
N THR A 180 -0.62 20.81 -9.26
CA THR A 180 -1.05 21.14 -7.90
C THR A 180 -1.59 19.92 -7.14
N THR A 181 -1.42 18.74 -7.71
CA THR A 181 -1.85 17.48 -7.13
C THR A 181 -0.63 16.67 -6.69
N TRP A 182 -0.71 16.12 -5.48
CA TRP A 182 0.34 15.33 -4.86
C TRP A 182 -0.18 13.92 -4.56
N MET A 183 0.60 12.91 -4.93
CA MET A 183 0.43 11.56 -4.41
C MET A 183 1.37 11.35 -3.24
N ILE A 184 0.82 10.89 -2.11
CA ILE A 184 1.56 10.62 -0.87
C ILE A 184 1.43 9.13 -0.57
N GLY A 185 2.54 8.40 -0.57
CA GLY A 185 2.53 6.96 -0.37
C GLY A 185 3.90 6.35 -0.12
N ASN A 186 3.90 5.05 0.20
CA ASN A 186 5.08 4.28 0.56
C ASN A 186 5.60 3.36 -0.58
N ALA A 187 4.85 3.21 -1.66
CA ALA A 187 5.12 2.24 -2.71
C ALA A 187 5.71 2.89 -3.98
N PRO A 188 7.03 2.73 -4.27
CA PRO A 188 7.62 3.28 -5.48
C PRO A 188 6.88 2.87 -6.76
N ARG A 189 6.49 1.60 -6.86
CA ARG A 189 5.87 1.02 -8.05
C ARG A 189 4.46 1.52 -8.32
N SER A 190 3.62 1.63 -7.29
CA SER A 190 2.21 1.97 -7.46
C SER A 190 1.84 3.39 -7.06
N ASP A 191 2.61 4.04 -6.16
CA ASP A 191 2.32 5.41 -5.73
C ASP A 191 3.18 6.42 -6.47
N ILE A 192 4.50 6.26 -6.43
CA ILE A 192 5.43 7.31 -6.81
C ILE A 192 5.63 7.37 -8.32
N ASN A 193 6.11 6.28 -8.91
CA ASN A 193 6.47 6.26 -10.34
C ASN A 193 5.28 6.57 -11.26
N PRO A 194 4.09 5.95 -11.10
CA PRO A 194 2.97 6.22 -11.98
C PRO A 194 2.35 7.60 -11.76
N ALA A 195 2.39 8.15 -10.54
CA ALA A 195 1.94 9.52 -10.28
C ALA A 195 2.85 10.55 -10.98
N LEU A 196 4.18 10.42 -10.84
CA LEU A 196 5.15 11.26 -11.56
C LEU A 196 5.00 11.12 -13.08
N ALA A 197 4.78 9.92 -13.59
CA ALA A 197 4.54 9.68 -15.01
C ALA A 197 3.21 10.26 -15.52
N ALA A 198 2.25 10.47 -14.63
CA ALA A 198 1.00 11.17 -14.93
C ALA A 198 1.14 12.70 -14.86
N GLY A 199 2.29 13.22 -14.44
CA GLY A 199 2.58 14.66 -14.29
C GLY A 199 2.24 15.23 -12.92
N LEU A 200 1.89 14.39 -11.94
CA LEU A 200 1.64 14.80 -10.56
C LEU A 200 2.98 15.02 -9.83
N ASN A 201 2.88 15.67 -8.68
CA ASN A 201 3.93 15.63 -7.69
C ASN A 201 3.79 14.40 -6.79
N ALA A 202 4.88 14.00 -6.13
CA ALA A 202 4.85 12.86 -5.23
C ALA A 202 5.60 13.12 -3.93
N VAL A 203 5.09 12.54 -2.83
CA VAL A 203 5.79 12.41 -1.56
C VAL A 203 6.00 10.92 -1.30
N PHE A 204 7.25 10.52 -1.25
CA PHE A 204 7.62 9.17 -0.84
C PHE A 204 7.82 9.13 0.66
N LEU A 205 7.05 8.28 1.33
CA LEU A 205 7.14 7.95 2.75
C LEU A 205 7.66 6.51 2.89
N PRO A 206 8.98 6.29 3.00
CA PRO A 206 9.53 4.94 3.14
C PRO A 206 8.92 4.23 4.35
N HIS A 207 8.47 2.99 4.14
CA HIS A 207 8.00 2.10 5.20
C HIS A 207 8.89 0.85 5.25
N ASP A 208 9.37 0.45 6.43
CA ASP A 208 10.34 -0.64 6.60
C ASP A 208 9.86 -1.97 6.05
N LEU A 209 8.55 -2.20 6.10
CA LEU A 209 7.89 -3.41 5.64
C LEU A 209 7.10 -3.21 4.34
N THR A 210 7.46 -2.20 3.52
CA THR A 210 6.85 -2.10 2.19
C THR A 210 6.92 -3.44 1.46
N TRP A 211 5.78 -3.87 0.92
CA TRP A 211 5.69 -5.18 0.25
C TRP A 211 6.70 -5.32 -0.88
N ARG A 212 7.39 -6.45 -0.94
CA ARG A 212 8.48 -6.69 -1.92
C ARG A 212 8.09 -6.47 -3.37
N LEU A 213 6.84 -6.73 -3.74
CA LEU A 213 6.35 -6.53 -5.10
C LEU A 213 6.05 -5.05 -5.43
N GLU A 214 6.09 -4.17 -4.44
CA GLU A 214 5.96 -2.72 -4.58
C GLU A 214 7.31 -1.99 -4.67
N HIS A 215 8.41 -2.69 -4.43
CA HIS A 215 9.75 -2.13 -4.59
C HIS A 215 10.05 -1.92 -6.07
N ASP A 216 10.53 -0.72 -6.38
CA ASP A 216 11.04 -0.35 -7.70
C ASP A 216 12.07 0.78 -7.53
N GLU A 217 12.90 1.00 -8.53
CA GLU A 217 13.72 2.21 -8.58
C GLU A 217 12.81 3.42 -8.78
N ILE A 218 12.95 4.41 -7.91
CA ILE A 218 12.19 5.65 -8.09
C ILE A 218 12.74 6.37 -9.31
N ALA A 219 11.89 6.53 -10.31
CA ALA A 219 12.23 7.28 -11.51
C ALA A 219 12.63 8.70 -11.10
N SER A 220 13.72 9.21 -11.66
CA SER A 220 14.04 10.63 -11.54
C SER A 220 12.82 11.42 -11.99
N ALA A 221 12.37 12.39 -11.17
CA ALA A 221 11.25 13.23 -11.51
C ALA A 221 11.41 13.69 -12.95
N GLY A 222 10.47 13.29 -13.82
CA GLY A 222 10.41 13.77 -15.20
C GLY A 222 10.27 15.29 -15.18
N ALA A 223 10.41 15.94 -16.32
CA ALA A 223 10.47 17.40 -16.44
C ALA A 223 9.30 18.20 -15.81
N SER A 224 8.27 17.56 -15.26
CA SER A 224 7.04 18.25 -14.81
C SER A 224 6.63 18.02 -13.34
N GLY A 225 7.15 17.01 -12.64
CA GLY A 225 6.73 16.69 -11.27
C GLY A 225 7.83 16.93 -10.21
N THR A 226 7.45 17.25 -8.98
CA THR A 226 8.35 17.35 -7.82
C THR A 226 8.26 16.07 -7.02
N LEU A 227 9.42 15.53 -6.60
CA LEU A 227 9.50 14.43 -5.65
C LEU A 227 10.04 14.93 -4.31
N LEU A 228 9.30 14.68 -3.24
CA LEU A 228 9.78 14.81 -1.86
C LEU A 228 9.96 13.42 -1.24
N VAL A 229 10.96 13.28 -0.40
CA VAL A 229 11.17 12.09 0.43
C VAL A 229 11.12 12.52 1.88
N LEU A 230 10.16 11.99 2.64
CA LEU A 230 9.97 12.32 4.05
C LEU A 230 10.03 11.03 4.87
N ASP A 231 10.71 11.08 5.99
CA ASP A 231 10.91 9.91 6.87
C ASP A 231 9.73 9.66 7.83
N ARG A 232 8.79 10.60 7.96
CA ARG A 232 7.62 10.50 8.83
C ARG A 232 6.41 11.20 8.23
N PHE A 233 5.24 10.61 8.43
CA PHE A 233 3.97 11.19 8.00
C PHE A 233 3.74 12.60 8.60
N ALA A 234 4.07 12.78 9.88
CA ALA A 234 3.92 14.07 10.56
C ALA A 234 4.72 15.22 9.92
N ASN A 235 5.76 14.92 9.14
CA ASN A 235 6.55 15.96 8.47
C ASN A 235 5.79 16.64 7.32
N LEU A 236 4.70 16.05 6.81
CA LEU A 236 3.85 16.65 5.79
C LEU A 236 3.35 18.05 6.19
N GLN A 237 2.99 18.26 7.47
CA GLN A 237 2.54 19.56 7.98
C GLN A 237 3.52 20.72 7.77
N HIS A 238 4.79 20.45 7.48
CA HIS A 238 5.81 21.46 7.24
C HIS A 238 5.96 21.82 5.76
N HIS A 239 5.27 21.09 4.90
CA HIS A 239 5.33 21.26 3.44
C HIS A 239 4.00 21.70 2.84
N PHE A 240 2.89 21.45 3.57
CA PHE A 240 1.53 21.74 3.15
C PHE A 240 0.71 22.58 4.17
#